data_e8e2df87c3fa8871c95d83ad9bac1534
#
_entry.id   e8e2df87c3fa8871c95d83ad9bac1534
#
_cell.length_a   1.000
_cell.length_b   1.000
_cell.length_c   1.000
_cell.angle_alpha   90.00
_cell.angle_beta   90.00
_cell.angle_gamma   90.00
#
_symmetry.space_group_name_H-M   'P 1'
#
loop_
_entity.id
_entity.type
_entity.pdbx_description
1 polymer ?
#
loop_
_entity_poly.entity_id
_entity_poly.type
_entity_poly.pdbx_seq_one_letter_code
_entity_poly.pdbx_strand_id
1 'polypeptide(L)'
;VRDQIRDRLSGEISVEGLARDCNLSQAVFLRALKDSTGKTPQQLLTQERLDKAQDMMLHSDMLLKEVATACGFADQSHFTRVFSRSVGATPAAWRRIRKI
;
A
#
# COMPACT_ATOMS: atom_id res chain seq x y z
N VAL A 1 11.62 5.73 7.25
CA VAL A 1 10.48 6.27 6.51
C VAL A 1 9.53 5.19 6.04
N ARG A 2 10.03 4.12 5.47
CA ARG A 2 9.17 2.99 5.07
C ARG A 2 8.45 2.37 6.25
N ASP A 3 9.11 2.27 7.39
CA ASP A 3 8.50 1.72 8.60
C ASP A 3 7.33 2.57 9.08
N GLN A 4 7.48 3.90 9.00
CA GLN A 4 6.40 4.82 9.35
C GLN A 4 5.20 4.67 8.42
N ILE A 5 5.45 4.52 7.12
CA ILE A 5 4.38 4.28 6.15
C ILE A 5 3.68 2.97 6.45
N ARG A 6 4.44 1.94 6.76
CA ARG A 6 3.93 0.61 7.07
C ARG A 6 3.07 0.60 8.33
N ASP A 7 3.52 1.28 9.38
CA ASP A 7 2.81 1.35 10.65
C ASP A 7 1.46 2.05 10.51
N ARG A 8 1.34 2.97 9.55
CA ARG A 8 0.14 3.75 9.31
C ARG A 8 -0.69 3.25 8.14
N LEU A 9 -0.42 2.04 7.68
CA LEU A 9 -0.97 1.52 6.43
C LEU A 9 -2.49 1.49 6.39
N SER A 10 -3.14 1.22 7.51
CA SER A 10 -4.60 1.14 7.62
C SER A 10 -5.24 2.44 8.10
N GLY A 11 -4.45 3.47 8.36
CA GLY A 11 -4.93 4.75 8.86
C GLY A 11 -4.91 5.83 7.79
N GLU A 12 -5.35 7.00 8.19
CA GLU A 12 -5.25 8.18 7.35
C GLU A 12 -3.80 8.68 7.37
N ILE A 13 -3.17 8.71 6.21
CA ILE A 13 -1.77 9.11 6.08
C ILE A 13 -1.69 10.34 5.18
N SER A 14 -1.00 11.37 5.64
CA SER A 14 -0.70 12.54 4.84
C SER A 14 0.82 12.70 4.68
N VAL A 15 1.23 13.29 3.57
CA VAL A 15 2.64 13.61 3.34
C VAL A 15 3.14 14.58 4.41
N GLU A 16 2.31 15.54 4.79
CA GLU A 16 2.65 16.51 5.85
C GLU A 16 2.91 15.81 7.18
N GLY A 17 2.08 14.84 7.54
CA GLY A 17 2.26 14.08 8.76
C GLY A 17 3.55 13.27 8.75
N LEU A 18 3.87 12.62 7.64
CA LEU A 18 5.11 11.85 7.50
C LEU A 18 6.33 12.75 7.56
N ALA A 19 6.28 13.90 6.90
CA ALA A 19 7.39 14.87 6.93
C ALA A 19 7.62 15.38 8.35
N ARG A 20 6.53 15.67 9.09
CA ARG A 20 6.60 16.12 10.47
C ARG A 20 7.23 15.07 11.37
N ASP A 21 6.84 13.82 11.21
CA ASP A 21 7.37 12.71 11.99
C ASP A 21 8.86 12.53 11.75
N CYS A 22 9.33 12.83 10.53
CA CYS A 22 10.74 12.75 10.18
C CYS A 22 11.51 14.04 10.48
N ASN A 23 10.83 15.04 11.03
CA ASN A 23 11.41 16.34 11.36
C ASN A 23 12.01 17.04 10.14
N LEU A 24 11.31 16.95 8.99
CA LEU A 24 11.72 17.53 7.72
C LEU A 24 10.61 18.40 7.16
N SER A 25 10.97 19.40 6.33
CA SER A 25 9.96 20.10 5.56
C SER A 25 9.37 19.16 4.51
N GLN A 26 8.13 19.42 4.09
CA GLN A 26 7.46 18.59 3.11
C GLN A 26 8.26 18.47 1.81
N ALA A 27 8.81 19.58 1.32
CA ALA A 27 9.58 19.57 0.08
C ALA A 27 10.84 18.73 0.19
N VAL A 28 11.57 18.83 1.31
CA VAL A 28 12.78 18.05 1.56
C VAL A 28 12.42 16.57 1.70
N PHE A 29 11.34 16.27 2.42
CA PHE A 29 10.88 14.89 2.61
C PHE A 29 10.52 14.22 1.27
N LEU A 30 9.77 14.91 0.42
CA LEU A 30 9.38 14.38 -0.88
C LEU A 30 10.60 14.11 -1.77
N ARG A 31 11.55 15.05 -1.78
CA ARG A 31 12.78 14.89 -2.56
C ARG A 31 13.60 13.71 -2.06
N ALA A 32 13.77 13.60 -0.75
CA ALA A 32 14.52 12.51 -0.14
C ALA A 32 13.91 11.14 -0.47
N LEU A 33 12.58 11.01 -0.41
CA LEU A 33 11.91 9.76 -0.75
C LEU A 33 12.14 9.39 -2.21
N LYS A 34 12.00 10.34 -3.12
CA LYS A 34 12.17 10.07 -4.54
C LYS A 34 13.62 9.69 -4.86
N ASP A 35 14.59 10.41 -4.28
CA ASP A 35 16.00 10.14 -4.48
C ASP A 35 16.41 8.77 -3.93
N SER A 36 15.83 8.36 -2.80
CA SER A 36 16.17 7.09 -2.16
C SER A 36 15.53 5.89 -2.81
N THR A 37 14.31 6.03 -3.33
CA THR A 37 13.50 4.91 -3.79
C THR A 37 13.14 4.98 -5.26
N GLY A 38 13.26 6.16 -5.88
CA GLY A 38 12.77 6.41 -7.23
C GLY A 38 11.24 6.50 -7.31
N LYS A 39 10.55 6.52 -6.18
CA LYS A 39 9.09 6.53 -6.12
C LYS A 39 8.59 7.71 -5.32
N THR A 40 7.39 8.19 -5.67
CA THR A 40 6.71 9.23 -4.90
C THR A 40 6.17 8.61 -3.60
N PRO A 41 5.85 9.43 -2.57
CA PRO A 41 5.21 8.91 -1.35
C PRO A 41 3.94 8.15 -1.64
N GLN A 42 3.13 8.61 -2.60
CA GLN A 42 1.90 7.94 -2.97
C GLN A 42 2.18 6.55 -3.56
N GLN A 43 3.19 6.44 -4.40
CA GLN A 43 3.58 5.16 -4.98
C GLN A 43 4.11 4.20 -3.91
N LEU A 44 4.90 4.70 -2.97
CA LEU A 44 5.39 3.89 -1.85
C LEU A 44 4.25 3.39 -0.99
N LEU A 45 3.29 4.26 -0.67
CA LEU A 45 2.14 3.89 0.13
C LEU A 45 1.31 2.81 -0.56
N THR A 46 1.06 2.99 -1.86
CA THR A 46 0.33 2.02 -2.65
C THR A 46 1.05 0.67 -2.67
N GLN A 47 2.36 0.68 -2.85
CA GLN A 47 3.16 -0.56 -2.86
C GLN A 47 3.08 -1.30 -1.52
N GLU A 48 3.18 -0.57 -0.40
CA GLU A 48 3.07 -1.19 0.93
C GLU A 48 1.68 -1.76 1.18
N ARG A 49 0.64 -1.08 0.69
CA ARG A 49 -0.73 -1.58 0.79
C ARG A 49 -0.91 -2.86 -0.01
N LEU A 50 -0.34 -2.91 -1.22
CA LEU A 50 -0.41 -4.10 -2.07
C LEU A 50 0.38 -5.27 -1.48
N ASP A 51 1.56 -5.00 -0.92
CA ASP A 51 2.39 -6.01 -0.28
C ASP A 51 1.63 -6.64 0.90
N LYS A 52 1.00 -5.80 1.72
CA LYS A 52 0.20 -6.28 2.84
C LYS A 52 -0.99 -7.10 2.37
N ALA A 53 -1.66 -6.66 1.30
CA ALA A 53 -2.81 -7.36 0.74
C ALA A 53 -2.40 -8.74 0.23
N GLN A 54 -1.28 -8.85 -0.47
CA GLN A 54 -0.77 -10.13 -0.95
C GLN A 54 -0.47 -11.07 0.21
N ASP A 55 0.14 -10.57 1.26
CA ASP A 55 0.45 -11.36 2.45
C ASP A 55 -0.83 -11.88 3.11
N MET A 56 -1.82 -11.01 3.30
CA MET A 56 -3.11 -11.39 3.87
C MET A 56 -3.84 -12.42 3.01
N MET A 57 -3.81 -12.27 1.69
CA MET A 57 -4.45 -13.21 0.78
C MET A 57 -3.80 -14.59 0.81
N LEU A 58 -2.49 -14.65 0.99
CA LEU A 58 -1.75 -15.92 1.02
C LEU A 58 -1.86 -16.63 2.37
N HIS A 59 -1.91 -15.88 3.46
CA HIS A 59 -1.81 -16.43 4.80
C HIS A 59 -3.11 -16.40 5.60
N SER A 60 -4.23 -16.06 4.97
CA SER A 60 -5.54 -16.06 5.60
C SER A 60 -6.63 -16.38 4.59
N ASP A 61 -7.82 -16.66 5.07
CA ASP A 61 -9.01 -16.89 4.24
C ASP A 61 -9.93 -15.68 4.20
N MET A 62 -9.39 -14.49 4.50
CA MET A 62 -10.16 -13.26 4.48
C MET A 62 -10.77 -13.02 3.10
N LEU A 63 -11.99 -12.50 3.09
CA LEU A 63 -12.65 -12.11 1.86
C LEU A 63 -11.91 -10.91 1.25
N LEU A 64 -11.93 -10.81 -0.07
CA LEU A 64 -11.22 -9.72 -0.75
C LEU A 64 -11.69 -8.36 -0.31
N LYS A 65 -12.99 -8.18 -0.01
CA LYS A 65 -13.51 -6.91 0.51
C LYS A 65 -12.92 -6.58 1.89
N GLU A 66 -12.65 -7.59 2.70
CA GLU A 66 -12.03 -7.41 4.01
C GLU A 66 -10.55 -7.05 3.87
N VAL A 67 -9.86 -7.71 2.94
CA VAL A 67 -8.47 -7.40 2.63
C VAL A 67 -8.35 -5.94 2.15
N ALA A 68 -9.24 -5.52 1.26
CA ALA A 68 -9.25 -4.16 0.74
C ALA A 68 -9.37 -3.14 1.87
N THR A 69 -10.34 -3.34 2.76
CA THR A 69 -10.56 -2.44 3.89
C THR A 69 -9.37 -2.44 4.85
N ALA A 70 -8.86 -3.62 5.19
CA ALA A 70 -7.73 -3.76 6.12
C ALA A 70 -6.45 -3.11 5.59
N CYS A 71 -6.29 -3.06 4.27
CA CYS A 71 -5.11 -2.47 3.65
C CYS A 71 -5.27 -0.99 3.30
N GLY A 72 -6.40 -0.38 3.64
CA GLY A 72 -6.60 1.07 3.47
C GLY A 72 -7.12 1.49 2.11
N PHE A 73 -7.69 0.57 1.32
CA PHE A 73 -8.37 0.91 0.08
C PHE A 73 -9.80 1.37 0.38
N ALA A 74 -10.34 2.23 -0.48
CA ALA A 74 -11.67 2.77 -0.29
C ALA A 74 -12.74 1.69 -0.30
N ASP A 75 -12.63 0.74 -1.23
CA ASP A 75 -13.52 -0.39 -1.37
C ASP A 75 -12.85 -1.50 -2.17
N GLN A 76 -13.55 -2.62 -2.37
CA GLN A 76 -13.01 -3.75 -3.12
C GLN A 76 -12.77 -3.41 -4.59
N SER A 77 -13.62 -2.59 -5.19
CA SER A 77 -13.46 -2.19 -6.59
C SER A 77 -12.19 -1.37 -6.80
N HIS A 78 -11.92 -0.45 -5.89
CA HIS A 78 -10.69 0.34 -5.90
C HIS A 78 -9.47 -0.57 -5.74
N PHE A 79 -9.52 -1.47 -4.78
CA PHE A 79 -8.46 -2.44 -4.55
C PHE A 79 -8.20 -3.29 -5.79
N THR A 80 -9.25 -3.84 -6.41
CA THR A 80 -9.14 -4.68 -7.59
C THR A 80 -8.48 -3.93 -8.74
N ARG A 81 -8.88 -2.68 -8.96
CA ARG A 81 -8.32 -1.85 -10.03
C ARG A 81 -6.84 -1.56 -9.81
N VAL A 82 -6.47 -1.14 -8.61
CA VAL A 82 -5.07 -0.81 -8.28
C VAL A 82 -4.20 -2.08 -8.33
N PHE A 83 -4.68 -3.16 -7.75
CA PHE A 83 -3.97 -4.44 -7.73
C PHE A 83 -3.72 -4.93 -9.15
N SER A 84 -4.76 -4.96 -9.99
CA SER A 84 -4.67 -5.46 -11.35
C SER A 84 -3.69 -4.65 -12.19
N ARG A 85 -3.68 -3.33 -12.00
CA ARG A 85 -2.76 -2.45 -12.71
C ARG A 85 -1.31 -2.70 -12.32
N SER A 86 -1.05 -2.93 -11.05
CA SER A 86 0.31 -3.10 -10.53
C SER A 86 0.85 -4.51 -10.69
N VAL A 87 0.00 -5.50 -10.52
CA VAL A 87 0.41 -6.92 -10.49
C VAL A 87 0.18 -7.62 -11.82
N GLY A 88 -0.76 -7.14 -12.64
CA GLY A 88 -1.07 -7.73 -13.93
C GLY A 88 -2.12 -8.83 -13.89
N ALA A 89 -2.75 -9.06 -12.74
CA ALA A 89 -3.83 -10.03 -12.59
C ALA A 89 -4.79 -9.54 -11.52
N THR A 90 -6.06 -9.96 -11.59
CA THR A 90 -7.02 -9.61 -10.56
C THR A 90 -6.63 -10.27 -9.23
N PRO A 91 -7.03 -9.69 -8.10
CA PRO A 91 -6.75 -10.30 -6.80
C PRO A 91 -7.27 -11.73 -6.69
N ALA A 92 -8.48 -11.98 -7.18
CA ALA A 92 -9.07 -13.32 -7.14
C ALA A 92 -8.27 -14.33 -7.95
N ALA A 93 -7.87 -13.97 -9.17
CA ALA A 93 -7.08 -14.84 -10.03
C ALA A 93 -5.69 -15.07 -9.44
N TRP A 94 -5.05 -14.01 -8.94
CA TRP A 94 -3.73 -14.10 -8.33
C TRP A 94 -3.75 -15.02 -7.11
N ARG A 95 -4.74 -14.87 -6.23
CA ARG A 95 -4.89 -15.69 -5.03
C ARG A 95 -5.10 -17.17 -5.38
N ARG A 96 -5.95 -17.44 -6.36
CA ARG A 96 -6.25 -18.80 -6.79
C ARG A 96 -5.02 -19.53 -7.32
N ILE A 97 -4.17 -18.80 -8.06
CA ILE A 97 -2.96 -19.40 -8.63
C ILE A 97 -1.90 -19.65 -7.56
N ARG A 98 -1.75 -18.75 -6.60
CA ARG A 98 -0.66 -18.81 -5.62
C ARG A 98 -1.02 -19.55 -4.33
N LYS A 99 -2.30 -19.60 -3.98
CA LYS A 99 -2.75 -20.26 -2.77
C LYS A 99 -3.33 -21.61 -3.12
N ILE A 100 -2.48 -22.59 -3.20
CA ILE A 100 -2.85 -23.96 -3.54
C ILE A 100 -2.94 -24.82 -2.28
#